data_f77216b592018765839cd8f647a75c1d
#
_entry.id   f77216b592018765839cd8f647a75c1d
#
_cell.length_a   1.000
_cell.length_b   1.000
_cell.length_c   1.000
_cell.angle_alpha   90.00
_cell.angle_beta   90.00
_cell.angle_gamma   90.00
#
_symmetry.space_group_name_H-M   'P 1'
#
loop_
_entity.id
_entity.type
_entity.pdbx_description
1 polymer ?
#
loop_
_entity_poly.entity_id
_entity_poly.type
_entity_poly.pdbx_seq_one_letter_code
_entity_poly.pdbx_strand_id
1 'polypeptide(L)'
;NSTRMFNRIGAAAGKYFGALFCVIGHMFPVFYGFKGGKGILCSGTLLLLLDWRIALVGWGAFVVLWLTTRYVSLGSVAAAVSLPFTTYFVFHNTACTVLGTCISLLVLWAHRSNIKRLLSGTESKFHFHVNAPKPGEDE
;
A
#
# COMPACT_ATOMS: atom_id res chain seq x y z
N ASN A 1 5.37 -30.15 16.08
CA ASN A 1 4.67 -28.86 15.92
C ASN A 1 5.60 -27.64 15.90
N SER A 2 6.65 -27.60 16.72
CA SER A 2 7.62 -26.51 16.78
C SER A 2 8.35 -26.26 15.46
N THR A 3 8.77 -27.32 14.78
CA THR A 3 9.49 -27.24 13.51
C THR A 3 8.62 -26.62 12.40
N ARG A 4 7.33 -26.97 12.34
CA ARG A 4 6.41 -26.38 11.36
C ARG A 4 6.17 -24.89 11.63
N MET A 5 6.07 -24.53 12.90
CA MET A 5 5.90 -23.11 13.30
C MET A 5 7.16 -22.32 12.96
N PHE A 6 8.34 -22.85 13.26
CA PHE A 6 9.62 -22.23 12.93
C PHE A 6 9.78 -22.01 11.41
N ASN A 7 9.44 -23.01 10.61
CA ASN A 7 9.50 -22.91 9.15
C ASN A 7 8.50 -21.87 8.60
N ARG A 8 7.31 -21.78 9.18
CA ARG A 8 6.31 -20.78 8.79
C ARG A 8 6.77 -19.36 9.10
N ILE A 9 7.36 -19.14 10.26
CA ILE A 9 7.89 -17.82 10.67
C ILE A 9 9.09 -17.46 9.80
N GLY A 10 10.00 -18.38 9.54
CA GLY A 10 11.14 -18.14 8.66
C GLY A 10 10.73 -17.81 7.21
N ALA A 11 9.74 -18.52 6.69
CA ALA A 11 9.18 -18.23 5.38
C ALA A 11 8.48 -16.86 5.33
N ALA A 12 7.72 -16.51 6.38
CA ALA A 12 7.08 -15.21 6.50
C ALA A 12 8.12 -14.08 6.58
N ALA A 13 9.14 -14.23 7.42
CA ALA A 13 10.21 -13.23 7.53
C ALA A 13 10.94 -13.03 6.20
N GLY A 14 11.19 -14.11 5.44
CA GLY A 14 11.77 -14.04 4.11
C GLY A 14 10.90 -13.26 3.11
N LYS A 15 9.60 -13.44 3.14
CA LYS A 15 8.66 -12.67 2.31
C LYS A 15 8.68 -11.18 2.65
N TYR A 16 8.68 -10.82 3.94
CA TYR A 16 8.77 -9.42 4.38
C TYR A 16 10.10 -8.80 3.97
N PHE A 17 11.19 -9.54 4.09
CA PHE A 17 12.51 -9.09 3.67
C PHE A 17 12.54 -8.83 2.16
N GLY A 18 12.03 -9.76 1.35
CA GLY A 18 11.89 -9.58 -0.10
C GLY A 18 10.99 -8.41 -0.46
N ALA A 19 9.86 -8.24 0.24
CA ALA A 19 8.96 -7.11 0.04
C ALA A 19 9.64 -5.77 0.35
N LEU A 20 10.45 -5.70 1.40
CA LEU A 20 11.22 -4.50 1.75
C LEU A 20 12.14 -4.08 0.60
N PHE A 21 12.90 -5.02 0.02
CA PHE A 21 13.77 -4.74 -1.13
C PHE A 21 12.97 -4.37 -2.38
N CYS A 22 11.83 -5.02 -2.62
CA CYS A 22 10.93 -4.63 -3.70
C CYS A 22 10.45 -3.18 -3.56
N VAL A 23 10.05 -2.77 -2.37
CA VAL A 23 9.62 -1.38 -2.10
C VAL A 23 10.78 -0.42 -2.32
N ILE A 24 11.96 -0.72 -1.81
CA ILE A 24 13.15 0.11 -2.02
C ILE A 24 13.45 0.25 -3.52
N GLY A 25 13.48 -0.85 -4.27
CA GLY A 25 13.69 -0.85 -5.71
C GLY A 25 12.63 -0.07 -6.49
N HIS A 26 11.38 -0.13 -6.02
CA HIS A 26 10.27 0.61 -6.63
C HIS A 26 10.29 2.11 -6.30
N MET A 27 10.86 2.49 -5.17
CA MET A 27 11.00 3.90 -4.77
C MET A 27 12.01 4.65 -5.65
N PHE A 28 13.04 3.99 -6.19
CA PHE A 28 14.00 4.62 -7.08
C PHE A 28 13.36 5.21 -8.36
N PRO A 29 12.46 4.51 -9.07
CA PRO A 29 11.73 5.12 -10.19
C PRO A 29 10.79 6.26 -9.79
N VAL A 30 10.24 6.26 -8.57
CA VAL A 30 9.38 7.35 -8.07
C VAL A 30 10.17 8.66 -7.96
N PHE A 31 11.47 8.61 -7.65
CA PHE A 31 12.35 9.78 -7.66
C PHE A 31 12.58 10.38 -9.07
N TYR A 32 12.33 9.61 -10.12
CA TYR A 32 12.47 10.06 -11.52
C TYR A 32 11.16 10.60 -12.13
N GLY A 33 10.17 10.94 -11.31
CA GLY A 33 8.98 11.68 -11.75
C GLY A 33 7.81 10.82 -12.23
N PHE A 34 7.72 9.56 -11.84
CA PHE A 34 6.52 8.76 -12.07
C PHE A 34 5.35 9.26 -11.22
N LYS A 35 4.48 10.06 -11.84
CA LYS A 35 3.23 10.49 -11.23
C LYS A 35 2.20 9.37 -11.31
N GLY A 36 1.86 8.81 -10.15
CA GLY A 36 0.56 8.22 -9.87
C GLY A 36 0.26 6.82 -10.40
N GLY A 37 -0.56 6.10 -9.70
CA GLY A 37 -1.34 4.93 -10.12
C GLY A 37 -0.63 3.58 -10.09
N LYS A 38 0.56 3.46 -10.64
CA LYS A 38 1.28 2.18 -10.75
C LYS A 38 1.82 1.68 -9.41
N GLY A 39 2.13 2.56 -8.48
CA GLY A 39 2.61 2.20 -7.14
C GLY A 39 1.55 1.50 -6.29
N ILE A 40 0.29 1.81 -6.49
CA ILE A 40 -0.83 1.20 -5.76
C ILE A 40 -0.98 -0.28 -6.12
N LEU A 41 -0.91 -0.61 -7.41
CA LEU A 41 -0.98 -2.00 -7.87
C LEU A 41 0.20 -2.82 -7.34
N CYS A 42 1.41 -2.27 -7.37
CA CYS A 42 2.59 -2.93 -6.85
C CYS A 42 2.48 -3.18 -5.34
N SER A 43 2.12 -2.16 -4.57
CA SER A 43 1.93 -2.27 -3.12
C SER A 43 0.81 -3.25 -2.77
N GLY A 44 -0.31 -3.20 -3.50
CA GLY A 44 -1.42 -4.12 -3.31
C GLY A 44 -1.05 -5.57 -3.61
N THR A 45 -0.27 -5.81 -4.66
CA THR A 45 0.25 -7.14 -4.99
C THR A 45 1.20 -7.65 -3.92
N LEU A 46 2.07 -6.78 -3.37
CA LEU A 46 2.96 -7.14 -2.28
C LEU A 46 2.19 -7.58 -1.03
N LEU A 47 1.10 -6.91 -0.68
CA LEU A 47 0.25 -7.32 0.44
C LEU A 47 -0.31 -8.74 0.24
N LEU A 48 -0.75 -9.09 -0.97
CA LEU A 48 -1.23 -10.43 -1.29
C LEU A 48 -0.12 -11.48 -1.18
N LEU A 49 1.11 -11.14 -1.58
CA LEU A 49 2.27 -12.03 -1.46
C LEU A 49 2.70 -12.25 -0.01
N LEU A 50 2.49 -11.27 0.86
CA LEU A 50 2.82 -11.38 2.28
C LEU A 50 1.88 -12.35 2.99
N ASP A 51 0.60 -12.06 2.99
CA ASP A 51 -0.45 -12.91 3.57
C ASP A 51 -1.83 -12.39 3.14
N TRP A 52 -2.77 -13.28 2.85
CA TRP A 52 -4.11 -12.90 2.41
C TRP A 52 -4.89 -12.10 3.46
N ARG A 53 -4.66 -12.34 4.75
CA ARG A 53 -5.32 -11.63 5.87
C ARG A 53 -4.83 -10.19 5.94
N ILE A 54 -3.55 -9.96 5.75
CA ILE A 54 -2.93 -8.63 5.69
C ILE A 54 -3.43 -7.88 4.46
N ALA A 55 -3.51 -8.56 3.31
CA ALA A 55 -4.08 -8.00 2.09
C ALA A 55 -5.54 -7.61 2.26
N LEU A 56 -6.33 -8.45 2.92
CA LEU A 56 -7.75 -8.18 3.16
C LEU A 56 -7.95 -6.89 3.98
N VAL A 57 -7.18 -6.70 5.06
CA VAL A 57 -7.24 -5.49 5.88
C VAL A 57 -6.74 -4.26 5.12
N GLY A 58 -5.60 -4.37 4.45
CA GLY A 58 -5.02 -3.26 3.67
C GLY A 58 -5.90 -2.84 2.51
N TRP A 59 -6.36 -3.76 1.71
CA TRP A 59 -7.28 -3.49 0.60
C TRP A 59 -8.64 -3.01 1.09
N GLY A 60 -9.17 -3.58 2.19
CA GLY A 60 -10.42 -3.14 2.79
C GLY A 60 -10.34 -1.70 3.25
N ALA A 61 -9.29 -1.31 3.98
CA ALA A 61 -9.07 0.07 4.39
C ALA A 61 -8.91 1.01 3.19
N PHE A 62 -8.16 0.60 2.17
CA PHE A 62 -7.99 1.36 0.94
C PHE A 62 -9.32 1.63 0.25
N VAL A 63 -10.11 0.58 -0.01
CA VAL A 63 -11.38 0.69 -0.75
C VAL A 63 -12.39 1.54 0.02
N VAL A 64 -12.53 1.32 1.33
CA VAL A 64 -13.48 2.08 2.16
C VAL A 64 -13.14 3.58 2.15
N LEU A 65 -11.88 3.94 2.35
CA LEU A 65 -11.47 5.34 2.35
C LEU A 65 -11.52 5.97 0.96
N TRP A 66 -11.16 5.22 -0.07
CA TRP A 66 -11.25 5.69 -1.45
C TRP A 66 -12.69 5.97 -1.87
N LEU A 67 -13.62 5.07 -1.58
CA LEU A 67 -15.04 5.24 -1.94
C LEU A 67 -15.72 6.36 -1.13
N THR A 68 -15.33 6.54 0.13
CA THR A 68 -15.93 7.56 1.02
C THR A 68 -15.34 8.94 0.80
N THR A 69 -14.04 9.06 0.61
CA THR A 69 -13.32 10.35 0.51
C THR A 69 -12.88 10.70 -0.90
N ARG A 70 -12.82 9.72 -1.80
CA ARG A 70 -12.25 9.80 -3.16
C ARG A 70 -10.75 10.15 -3.21
N TYR A 71 -10.06 10.11 -2.10
CA TYR A 71 -8.62 10.26 -2.03
C TYR A 71 -7.92 8.90 -2.13
N VAL A 72 -7.27 8.63 -3.25
CA VAL A 72 -6.48 7.41 -3.45
C VAL A 72 -5.29 7.37 -2.50
N SER A 73 -4.64 8.50 -2.29
CA SER A 73 -3.50 8.61 -1.38
C SER A 73 -3.86 8.35 0.08
N LEU A 74 -5.05 8.78 0.52
CA LEU A 74 -5.53 8.50 1.88
C LEU A 74 -5.73 7.00 2.11
N GLY A 75 -6.30 6.30 1.13
CA GLY A 75 -6.43 4.85 1.17
C GLY A 75 -5.07 4.13 1.24
N SER A 76 -4.10 4.58 0.44
CA SER A 76 -2.74 4.02 0.44
C SER A 76 -2.01 4.26 1.76
N VAL A 77 -2.13 5.44 2.35
CA VAL A 77 -1.55 5.78 3.66
C VAL A 77 -2.19 4.92 4.76
N ALA A 78 -3.51 4.76 4.75
CA ALA A 78 -4.20 3.92 5.73
C ALA A 78 -3.79 2.45 5.62
N ALA A 79 -3.66 1.92 4.40
CA ALA A 79 -3.17 0.57 4.17
C ALA A 79 -1.74 0.39 4.71
N ALA A 80 -0.86 1.36 4.47
CA ALA A 80 0.51 1.35 4.99
C ALA A 80 0.55 1.37 6.52
N VAL A 81 -0.26 2.21 7.17
CA VAL A 81 -0.35 2.28 8.63
C VAL A 81 -0.90 0.99 9.22
N SER A 82 -1.82 0.32 8.54
CA SER A 82 -2.39 -0.95 9.01
C SER A 82 -1.39 -2.11 9.02
N LEU A 83 -0.36 -2.06 8.18
CA LEU A 83 0.57 -3.16 7.97
C LEU A 83 1.31 -3.63 9.25
N PRO A 84 1.91 -2.77 10.07
CA PRO A 84 2.59 -3.21 11.29
C PRO A 84 1.64 -3.89 12.28
N PHE A 85 0.47 -3.32 12.48
CA PHE A 85 -0.55 -3.85 13.39
C PHE A 85 -1.07 -5.20 12.93
N THR A 86 -1.43 -5.32 11.66
CA THR A 86 -1.93 -6.57 11.08
C THR A 86 -0.86 -7.66 11.12
N THR A 87 0.39 -7.32 10.82
CA THR A 87 1.53 -8.23 10.90
C THR A 87 1.70 -8.78 12.31
N TYR A 88 1.63 -7.92 13.31
CA TYR A 88 1.73 -8.35 14.71
C TYR A 88 0.60 -9.32 15.09
N PHE A 89 -0.63 -8.98 14.76
CA PHE A 89 -1.80 -9.80 15.10
C PHE A 89 -1.83 -11.14 14.35
N VAL A 90 -1.32 -11.20 13.14
CA VAL A 90 -1.30 -12.43 12.33
C VAL A 90 -0.16 -13.35 12.72
N PHE A 91 1.03 -12.85 12.91
CA PHE A 91 2.23 -13.65 13.10
C PHE A 91 2.73 -13.70 14.54
N HIS A 92 2.38 -12.75 15.39
CA HIS A 92 2.91 -12.59 16.76
C HIS A 92 4.43 -12.75 16.81
N ASN A 93 5.12 -12.20 15.82
CA ASN A 93 6.56 -12.34 15.66
C ASN A 93 7.22 -10.97 15.54
N THR A 94 8.21 -10.72 16.37
CA THR A 94 8.91 -9.42 16.41
C THR A 94 9.65 -9.12 15.11
N ALA A 95 10.32 -10.10 14.51
CA ALA A 95 11.06 -9.89 13.27
C ALA A 95 10.15 -9.47 12.11
N CYS A 96 9.02 -10.16 11.92
CA CYS A 96 8.02 -9.80 10.91
C CYS A 96 7.43 -8.41 11.18
N THR A 97 7.15 -8.08 12.44
CA THR A 97 6.60 -6.77 12.82
C THR A 97 7.59 -5.65 12.57
N VAL A 98 8.86 -5.84 12.87
CA VAL A 98 9.92 -4.86 12.59
C VAL A 98 10.05 -4.63 11.08
N LEU A 99 10.10 -5.69 10.28
CA LEU A 99 10.19 -5.59 8.83
C LEU A 99 8.94 -4.92 8.24
N GLY A 100 7.75 -5.28 8.71
CA GLY A 100 6.49 -4.64 8.30
C GLY A 100 6.46 -3.16 8.66
N THR A 101 6.97 -2.78 9.82
CA THR A 101 7.11 -1.38 10.25
C THR A 101 8.07 -0.62 9.34
N CYS A 102 9.21 -1.21 8.97
CA CYS A 102 10.15 -0.60 8.02
C CYS A 102 9.50 -0.37 6.66
N ILE A 103 8.76 -1.33 6.13
CA ILE A 103 8.02 -1.19 4.87
C ILE A 103 7.00 -0.06 4.99
N SER A 104 6.23 -0.04 6.07
CA SER A 104 5.23 1.00 6.33
C SER A 104 5.85 2.39 6.37
N LEU A 105 6.95 2.57 7.09
CA LEU A 105 7.64 3.86 7.19
C LEU A 105 8.19 4.33 5.83
N LEU A 106 8.73 3.42 5.02
CA LEU A 106 9.18 3.75 3.67
C LEU A 106 8.03 4.19 2.77
N VAL A 107 6.91 3.49 2.81
CA VAL A 107 5.71 3.85 2.04
C VAL A 107 5.16 5.20 2.49
N LEU A 108 5.08 5.44 3.80
CA LEU A 108 4.65 6.73 4.35
C LEU A 108 5.59 7.87 3.93
N TRP A 109 6.89 7.63 3.94
CA TRP A 109 7.86 8.61 3.47
C TRP A 109 7.71 8.90 1.97
N ALA A 110 7.47 7.87 1.15
CA ALA A 110 7.18 8.05 -0.28
C ALA A 110 5.91 8.89 -0.52
N HIS A 111 4.93 8.78 0.36
CA HIS A 111 3.68 9.53 0.30
C HIS A 111 3.71 10.88 1.07
N ARG A 112 4.87 11.34 1.54
CA ARG A 112 4.97 12.58 2.35
C ARG A 112 4.34 13.81 1.69
N SER A 113 4.50 13.97 0.38
CA SER A 113 3.88 15.06 -0.37
C SER A 113 2.36 14.93 -0.44
N ASN A 114 1.86 13.71 -0.60
CA ASN A 114 0.44 13.41 -0.58
C ASN A 114 -0.17 13.70 0.80
N ILE A 115 0.51 13.28 1.87
CA ILE A 115 0.09 13.55 3.25
C ILE A 115 0.03 15.07 3.49
N LYS A 116 1.04 15.81 3.06
CA LYS A 116 1.06 17.27 3.17
C LYS A 116 -0.12 17.91 2.42
N ARG A 117 -0.44 17.46 1.22
CA ARG A 117 -1.60 17.95 0.46
C ARG A 117 -2.93 17.55 1.10
N LEU A 118 -3.04 16.34 1.65
CA LEU A 118 -4.23 15.92 2.41
C LEU A 118 -4.49 16.81 3.62
N LEU A 119 -3.45 17.13 4.38
CA LEU A 119 -3.55 18.00 5.56
C LEU A 119 -3.90 19.44 5.19
N SER A 120 -3.43 19.93 4.05
CA SER A 120 -3.72 21.29 3.55
C SER A 120 -5.00 21.38 2.72
N GLY A 121 -5.68 20.25 2.46
CA GLY A 121 -6.89 20.20 1.64
C GLY A 121 -6.66 20.39 0.14
N THR A 122 -5.43 20.27 -0.35
CA THR A 122 -5.04 20.46 -1.75
C THR A 122 -4.79 19.18 -2.54
N GLU A 123 -5.03 18.00 -1.93
CA GLU A 123 -4.89 16.73 -2.64
C GLU A 123 -5.98 16.55 -3.70
N SER A 124 -5.58 16.02 -4.86
CA SER A 124 -6.52 15.72 -5.94
C SER A 124 -7.38 14.53 -5.61
N LYS A 125 -8.69 14.67 -5.87
CA LYS A 125 -9.65 13.57 -5.76
C LYS A 125 -9.70 12.78 -7.05
N PHE A 126 -9.89 11.45 -6.93
CA PHE A 126 -10.12 10.60 -8.09
C PHE A 126 -11.55 10.82 -8.59
N HIS A 127 -11.68 11.19 -9.86
CA HIS A 127 -12.96 11.28 -10.54
C HIS A 127 -13.02 10.22 -11.64
N PHE A 128 -14.12 9.46 -11.69
CA PHE A 128 -14.44 8.64 -12.84
C PHE A 128 -14.87 9.56 -13.98
N HIS A 129 -13.95 9.87 -14.89
CA HIS A 129 -14.32 10.49 -16.15
C HIS A 129 -14.89 9.40 -17.07
N VAL A 130 -16.20 9.28 -17.10
CA VAL A 130 -16.86 8.70 -18.25
C VAL A 130 -16.75 9.77 -19.33
N ASN A 131 -15.88 9.57 -20.31
CA ASN A 131 -15.89 10.36 -21.52
C ASN A 131 -17.21 10.04 -22.25
N ALA A 132 -18.27 10.77 -21.92
CA ALA A 132 -19.43 10.82 -22.78
C ALA A 132 -18.98 11.57 -24.05
N PRO A 133 -19.23 11.01 -25.27
CA PRO A 133 -18.98 11.73 -26.51
C PRO A 133 -19.73 13.06 -26.45
N LYS A 134 -19.05 14.15 -26.71
CA LYS A 134 -19.70 15.44 -26.80
C LYS A 134 -20.71 15.37 -27.96
N PRO A 135 -21.99 15.71 -27.74
CA PRO A 135 -22.93 15.79 -28.84
C PRO A 135 -22.46 16.89 -29.81
N GLY A 136 -22.06 16.49 -31.05
CA GLY A 136 -21.79 17.46 -32.12
C GLY A 136 -20.40 17.42 -32.76
N GLU A 137 -19.57 16.39 -32.53
CA GLU A 137 -18.28 16.26 -33.24
C GLU A 137 -18.33 15.31 -34.46
N ASP A 138 -19.51 14.87 -34.91
CA ASP A 138 -19.70 14.00 -36.11
C ASP A 138 -20.43 14.78 -37.23
N GLU A 139 -20.12 16.04 -37.47
CA GLU A 139 -20.53 16.75 -38.72
C GLU A 139 -19.32 17.35 -39.45
#